data_fd60ae143b0c6e8c166a3029ef0a4c94
#
_entry.id   fd60ae143b0c6e8c166a3029ef0a4c94
#
_cell.length_a   1.000
_cell.length_b   1.000
_cell.length_c   1.000
_cell.angle_alpha   90.00
_cell.angle_beta   90.00
_cell.angle_gamma   90.00
#
_symmetry.space_group_name_H-M   'P 1'
#
loop_
_entity.id
_entity.type
_entity.pdbx_description
1 polymer ?
#
loop_
_entity_poly.entity_id
_entity_poly.type
_entity_poly.pdbx_seq_one_letter_code
_entity_poly.pdbx_strand_id
1 'polypeptide(L)'
;KEARLAQLRQFGRFSFAKGDIADGEALRSLFEARRPGFVAHLAAQAGVRHSLKAPQDYISANLVGFFNILEMSRAFAVRHLVYASSSSVYGANTRQPYSVSHSVDHPLSLYAATKKSNELIAHAYSHLHRLPTTGLRFFTVYGPWGRPDMALFLFTRAILAGEPIDVYNNGQMQRDFTYVDDIVEGVARTLALPAAPDPDWSGEAPDPGSSSAPWRVYNIGNNEPVALLDMIAMLERALGREAKKNFLPMQPGDVPSTFANIDALERAVGFRPSTPLEEGIGRFVDWHRDFYKV
;
A
#
# COMPACT_ATOMS: atom_id res chain seq x y z
N LYS A 1 -6.06 16.80 2.26
CA LYS A 1 -7.09 15.92 2.84
C LYS A 1 -8.48 16.52 2.71
N GLU A 2 -8.68 17.82 3.02
CA GLU A 2 -9.98 18.50 2.92
C GLU A 2 -10.60 18.40 1.52
N ALA A 3 -9.82 18.65 0.47
CA ALA A 3 -10.31 18.55 -0.90
C ALA A 3 -10.82 17.14 -1.26
N ARG A 4 -10.17 16.07 -0.75
CA ARG A 4 -10.67 14.69 -0.93
C ARG A 4 -11.99 14.47 -0.20
N LEU A 5 -12.12 14.97 1.03
CA LEU A 5 -13.38 14.89 1.78
C LEU A 5 -14.50 15.64 1.08
N ALA A 6 -14.21 16.81 0.48
CA ALA A 6 -15.20 17.57 -0.29
C ALA A 6 -15.74 16.76 -1.47
N GLN A 7 -14.90 15.99 -2.18
CA GLN A 7 -15.34 15.08 -3.22
C GLN A 7 -16.23 13.95 -2.68
N LEU A 8 -15.84 13.34 -1.56
CA LEU A 8 -16.57 12.21 -0.99
C LEU A 8 -17.93 12.62 -0.40
N ARG A 9 -18.04 13.83 0.16
CA ARG A 9 -19.30 14.36 0.73
C ARG A 9 -20.43 14.52 -0.29
N GLN A 10 -20.11 14.50 -1.59
CA GLN A 10 -21.12 14.53 -2.65
C GLN A 10 -21.92 13.22 -2.77
N PHE A 11 -21.40 12.12 -2.20
CA PHE A 11 -22.08 10.83 -2.21
C PHE A 11 -22.98 10.67 -0.99
N GLY A 12 -24.27 10.53 -1.20
CA GLY A 12 -25.28 10.48 -0.13
C GLY A 12 -25.14 9.32 0.86
N ARG A 13 -24.37 8.28 0.52
CA ARG A 13 -24.08 7.14 1.41
C ARG A 13 -22.74 7.27 2.15
N PHE A 14 -22.01 8.36 1.95
CA PHE A 14 -20.74 8.61 2.61
C PHE A 14 -20.94 9.32 3.95
N SER A 15 -20.26 8.84 4.97
CA SER A 15 -20.16 9.54 6.25
C SER A 15 -18.69 9.57 6.71
N PHE A 16 -18.29 10.63 7.36
CA PHE A 16 -16.93 10.82 7.83
C PHE A 16 -16.91 11.06 9.34
N ALA A 17 -16.10 10.27 10.04
CA ALA A 17 -15.74 10.49 11.43
C ALA A 17 -14.23 10.74 11.52
N LYS A 18 -13.82 11.87 12.10
CA LYS A 18 -12.41 12.16 12.37
C LYS A 18 -12.01 11.51 13.69
N GLY A 19 -10.95 10.69 13.68
CA GLY A 19 -10.45 10.01 14.86
C GLY A 19 -9.02 9.53 14.68
N ASP A 20 -8.39 9.10 15.77
CA ASP A 20 -7.12 8.40 15.78
C ASP A 20 -7.41 6.91 16.01
N ILE A 21 -6.85 6.05 15.17
CA ILE A 21 -7.00 4.59 15.32
C ILE A 21 -6.30 4.05 16.57
N ALA A 22 -5.36 4.80 17.14
CA ALA A 22 -4.74 4.46 18.43
C ALA A 22 -5.68 4.70 19.62
N ASP A 23 -6.76 5.46 19.44
CA ASP A 23 -7.82 5.67 20.44
C ASP A 23 -8.86 4.54 20.35
N GLY A 24 -8.71 3.51 21.18
CA GLY A 24 -9.58 2.34 21.21
C GLY A 24 -11.01 2.66 21.64
N GLU A 25 -11.26 3.67 22.49
CA GLU A 25 -12.60 4.05 22.94
C GLU A 25 -13.36 4.78 21.84
N ALA A 26 -12.71 5.70 21.14
CA ALA A 26 -13.29 6.37 19.98
C ALA A 26 -13.64 5.36 18.86
N LEU A 27 -12.76 4.38 18.60
CA LEU A 27 -13.03 3.30 17.65
C LEU A 27 -14.22 2.43 18.10
N ARG A 28 -14.29 2.04 19.37
CA ARG A 28 -15.40 1.26 19.91
C ARG A 28 -16.72 1.99 19.67
N SER A 29 -16.81 3.25 20.07
CA SER A 29 -18.01 4.07 19.85
C SER A 29 -18.41 4.16 18.38
N LEU A 30 -17.43 4.26 17.47
CA LEU A 30 -17.68 4.27 16.03
C LEU A 30 -18.24 2.92 15.54
N PHE A 31 -17.65 1.81 15.97
CA PHE A 31 -18.11 0.46 15.57
C PHE A 31 -19.49 0.15 16.16
N GLU A 32 -19.78 0.59 17.37
CA GLU A 32 -21.12 0.48 17.97
C GLU A 32 -22.18 1.20 17.15
N ALA A 33 -21.88 2.44 16.75
CA ALA A 33 -22.80 3.28 15.98
C ALA A 33 -22.98 2.80 14.53
N ARG A 34 -21.96 2.22 13.90
CA ARG A 34 -21.96 1.91 12.46
C ARG A 34 -22.11 0.44 12.11
N ARG A 35 -21.71 -0.46 13.03
CA ARG A 35 -21.78 -1.92 12.83
C ARG A 35 -21.23 -2.36 11.45
N PRO A 36 -19.98 -2.03 11.09
CA PRO A 36 -19.46 -2.32 9.76
C PRO A 36 -19.39 -3.83 9.52
N GLY A 37 -19.94 -4.30 8.40
CA GLY A 37 -19.82 -5.70 7.99
C GLY A 37 -18.50 -6.02 7.31
N PHE A 38 -17.84 -5.01 6.73
CA PHE A 38 -16.53 -5.11 6.06
C PHE A 38 -15.66 -3.93 6.48
N VAL A 39 -14.36 -4.16 6.61
CA VAL A 39 -13.39 -3.12 6.96
C VAL A 39 -12.23 -3.15 5.96
N ALA A 40 -11.99 -2.02 5.30
CA ALA A 40 -10.77 -1.78 4.53
C ALA A 40 -9.85 -0.86 5.36
N HIS A 41 -8.86 -1.44 6.03
CA HIS A 41 -7.92 -0.70 6.88
C HIS A 41 -6.71 -0.24 6.09
N LEU A 42 -6.74 1.02 5.65
CA LEU A 42 -5.65 1.66 4.90
C LEU A 42 -4.94 2.75 5.72
N ALA A 43 -5.41 3.01 6.94
CA ALA A 43 -4.81 4.00 7.84
C ALA A 43 -3.49 3.46 8.41
N ALA A 44 -2.44 4.25 8.32
CA ALA A 44 -1.14 3.94 8.90
C ALA A 44 -0.22 5.16 8.82
N GLN A 45 0.85 5.14 9.62
CA GLN A 45 2.02 5.95 9.34
C GLN A 45 2.84 5.23 8.25
N ALA A 46 3.09 5.89 7.12
CA ALA A 46 3.76 5.31 5.97
C ALA A 46 5.06 6.05 5.62
N GLY A 47 5.97 5.34 4.96
CA GLY A 47 7.25 5.87 4.48
C GLY A 47 8.44 5.31 5.25
N VAL A 48 9.38 4.66 4.52
CA VAL A 48 10.59 4.08 5.09
C VAL A 48 11.44 5.14 5.80
N ARG A 49 11.71 6.25 5.12
CA ARG A 49 12.61 7.31 5.62
C ARG A 49 12.08 8.03 6.86
N HIS A 50 10.76 8.26 6.91
CA HIS A 50 10.14 8.90 8.06
C HIS A 50 10.19 8.01 9.31
N SER A 51 10.17 6.68 9.15
CA SER A 51 10.27 5.75 10.28
C SER A 51 11.62 5.82 11.01
N LEU A 52 12.67 6.33 10.36
CA LEU A 52 13.97 6.59 10.99
C LEU A 52 13.97 7.87 11.83
N LYS A 53 13.09 8.84 11.51
CA LYS A 53 13.03 10.15 12.17
C LYS A 53 11.98 10.20 13.29
N ALA A 54 10.87 9.49 13.13
CA ALA A 54 9.75 9.48 14.06
C ALA A 54 9.26 8.05 14.32
N PRO A 55 10.09 7.18 14.94
CA PRO A 55 9.75 5.76 15.14
C PRO A 55 8.49 5.56 16.00
N GLN A 56 8.26 6.41 16.99
CA GLN A 56 7.11 6.31 17.89
C GLN A 56 5.77 6.43 17.15
N ASP A 57 5.69 7.25 16.10
CA ASP A 57 4.48 7.39 15.28
C ASP A 57 4.10 6.07 14.62
N TYR A 58 5.11 5.26 14.24
CA TYR A 58 4.90 3.95 13.62
C TYR A 58 4.43 2.91 14.63
N ILE A 59 4.95 2.95 15.84
CA ILE A 59 4.47 2.05 16.92
C ILE A 59 3.01 2.39 17.24
N SER A 60 2.70 3.65 17.47
CA SER A 60 1.35 4.10 17.81
C SER A 60 0.35 3.78 16.70
N ALA A 61 0.59 4.26 15.47
CA ALA A 61 -0.37 4.09 14.39
C ALA A 61 -0.41 2.66 13.84
N ASN A 62 0.76 2.02 13.61
CA ASN A 62 0.80 0.76 12.87
C ASN A 62 0.65 -0.47 13.77
N LEU A 63 1.05 -0.42 15.04
CA LEU A 63 0.89 -1.54 15.96
C LEU A 63 -0.33 -1.34 16.85
N VAL A 64 -0.37 -0.28 17.67
CA VAL A 64 -1.48 -0.04 18.58
C VAL A 64 -2.78 0.22 17.80
N GLY A 65 -2.73 1.09 16.80
CA GLY A 65 -3.91 1.39 15.96
C GLY A 65 -4.41 0.16 15.19
N PHE A 66 -3.52 -0.64 14.64
CA PHE A 66 -3.92 -1.87 13.94
C PHE A 66 -4.51 -2.92 14.89
N PHE A 67 -3.90 -3.09 16.08
CA PHE A 67 -4.44 -3.95 17.12
C PHE A 67 -5.88 -3.54 17.50
N ASN A 68 -6.14 -2.25 17.68
CA ASN A 68 -7.49 -1.76 17.98
C ASN A 68 -8.48 -2.08 16.85
N ILE A 69 -8.08 -1.97 15.58
CA ILE A 69 -8.93 -2.36 14.45
C ILE A 69 -9.25 -3.86 14.48
N LEU A 70 -8.29 -4.71 14.80
CA LEU A 70 -8.51 -6.16 14.93
C LEU A 70 -9.47 -6.48 16.09
N GLU A 71 -9.27 -5.87 17.27
CA GLU A 71 -10.14 -6.05 18.42
C GLU A 71 -11.58 -5.60 18.11
N MET A 72 -11.77 -4.45 17.47
CA MET A 72 -13.09 -4.00 17.07
C MET A 72 -13.69 -4.92 16.00
N SER A 73 -12.90 -5.36 15.03
CA SER A 73 -13.38 -6.29 13.99
C SER A 73 -13.85 -7.62 14.59
N ARG A 74 -13.13 -8.14 15.58
CA ARG A 74 -13.51 -9.34 16.34
C ARG A 74 -14.78 -9.09 17.17
N ALA A 75 -14.78 -8.05 18.00
CA ALA A 75 -15.87 -7.76 18.94
C ALA A 75 -17.22 -7.47 18.25
N PHE A 76 -17.18 -6.92 17.03
CA PHE A 76 -18.37 -6.57 16.26
C PHE A 76 -18.66 -7.52 15.09
N ALA A 77 -18.01 -8.70 15.08
CA ALA A 77 -18.21 -9.76 14.10
C ALA A 77 -18.13 -9.28 12.65
N VAL A 78 -17.07 -8.49 12.33
CA VAL A 78 -16.76 -8.08 10.97
C VAL A 78 -16.56 -9.31 10.09
N ARG A 79 -17.24 -9.35 8.95
CA ARG A 79 -17.20 -10.49 8.02
C ARG A 79 -15.89 -10.63 7.28
N HIS A 80 -15.21 -9.51 7.02
CA HIS A 80 -13.89 -9.50 6.42
C HIS A 80 -13.14 -8.19 6.73
N LEU A 81 -11.89 -8.34 7.16
CA LEU A 81 -10.94 -7.24 7.31
C LEU A 81 -9.86 -7.35 6.23
N VAL A 82 -9.82 -6.39 5.31
CA VAL A 82 -8.68 -6.20 4.38
C VAL A 82 -7.78 -5.10 4.93
N TYR A 83 -6.48 -5.35 4.99
CA TYR A 83 -5.54 -4.38 5.55
C TYR A 83 -4.32 -4.16 4.65
N ALA A 84 -3.81 -2.93 4.69
CA ALA A 84 -2.61 -2.56 3.94
C ALA A 84 -1.35 -3.10 4.61
N SER A 85 -0.69 -4.09 3.98
CA SER A 85 0.71 -4.41 4.16
C SER A 85 1.56 -3.59 3.16
N SER A 86 2.77 -4.02 2.84
CA SER A 86 3.68 -3.29 1.97
C SER A 86 4.70 -4.23 1.34
N SER A 87 5.14 -3.93 0.11
CA SER A 87 6.31 -4.59 -0.49
C SER A 87 7.60 -4.41 0.31
N SER A 88 7.66 -3.41 1.21
CA SER A 88 8.80 -3.21 2.11
C SER A 88 9.05 -4.41 3.05
N VAL A 89 8.05 -5.28 3.30
CA VAL A 89 8.23 -6.50 4.11
C VAL A 89 9.21 -7.48 3.50
N TYR A 90 9.43 -7.45 2.19
CA TYR A 90 10.43 -8.28 1.52
C TYR A 90 11.86 -7.96 1.96
N GLY A 91 12.10 -6.74 2.44
CA GLY A 91 13.36 -6.37 3.12
C GLY A 91 14.61 -6.73 2.32
N ALA A 92 15.45 -7.59 2.91
CA ALA A 92 16.71 -8.03 2.33
C ALA A 92 16.58 -9.14 1.25
N ASN A 93 15.36 -9.55 0.88
CA ASN A 93 15.18 -10.54 -0.19
C ASN A 93 15.71 -10.02 -1.52
N THR A 94 16.46 -10.88 -2.23
CA THR A 94 17.03 -10.54 -3.55
C THR A 94 16.35 -11.31 -4.69
N ARG A 95 15.65 -12.41 -4.39
CA ARG A 95 14.93 -13.20 -5.40
C ARG A 95 13.70 -12.44 -5.88
N GLN A 96 13.61 -12.20 -7.18
CA GLN A 96 12.48 -11.54 -7.84
C GLN A 96 11.93 -12.41 -8.99
N PRO A 97 10.65 -12.23 -9.40
CA PRO A 97 9.63 -11.37 -8.76
C PRO A 97 9.37 -11.76 -7.31
N TYR A 98 9.04 -10.78 -6.46
CA TYR A 98 8.66 -11.07 -5.08
C TYR A 98 7.37 -11.87 -5.04
N SER A 99 7.40 -13.04 -4.39
CA SER A 99 6.24 -13.92 -4.22
C SER A 99 5.75 -13.91 -2.78
N VAL A 100 4.46 -14.07 -2.57
CA VAL A 100 3.88 -14.24 -1.23
C VAL A 100 4.38 -15.50 -0.52
N SER A 101 4.88 -16.48 -1.26
CA SER A 101 5.53 -17.70 -0.74
C SER A 101 6.97 -17.48 -0.25
N HIS A 102 7.55 -16.28 -0.45
CA HIS A 102 8.87 -15.97 0.11
C HIS A 102 8.77 -15.64 1.60
N SER A 103 9.69 -16.17 2.41
CA SER A 103 9.91 -15.70 3.77
C SER A 103 10.28 -14.21 3.77
N VAL A 104 9.79 -13.45 4.74
CA VAL A 104 9.96 -11.98 4.85
C VAL A 104 10.39 -11.58 6.27
N ASP A 105 11.40 -12.27 6.79
CA ASP A 105 11.84 -12.18 8.19
C ASP A 105 13.02 -11.23 8.42
N HIS A 106 13.50 -10.54 7.34
CA HIS A 106 14.64 -9.62 7.39
C HIS A 106 14.26 -8.21 6.91
N PRO A 107 13.36 -7.49 7.64
CA PRO A 107 12.95 -6.13 7.28
C PRO A 107 14.13 -5.16 7.38
N LEU A 108 14.24 -4.21 6.43
CA LEU A 108 15.31 -3.20 6.38
C LEU A 108 14.90 -1.84 7.00
N SER A 109 13.71 -1.75 7.57
CA SER A 109 13.24 -0.53 8.24
C SER A 109 12.20 -0.86 9.31
N LEU A 110 12.02 0.05 10.27
CA LEU A 110 10.95 -0.06 11.27
C LEU A 110 9.56 -0.09 10.60
N TYR A 111 9.36 0.70 9.55
CA TYR A 111 8.11 0.64 8.77
C TYR A 111 7.84 -0.78 8.26
N ALA A 112 8.83 -1.41 7.63
CA ALA A 112 8.69 -2.79 7.14
C ALA A 112 8.40 -3.77 8.29
N ALA A 113 9.10 -3.64 9.42
CA ALA A 113 8.88 -4.45 10.60
C ALA A 113 7.46 -4.31 11.14
N THR A 114 6.93 -3.07 11.25
CA THR A 114 5.53 -2.87 11.70
C THR A 114 4.51 -3.48 10.73
N LYS A 115 4.76 -3.42 9.42
CA LYS A 115 3.87 -4.04 8.43
C LYS A 115 3.91 -5.57 8.48
N LYS A 116 5.10 -6.16 8.66
CA LYS A 116 5.21 -7.61 8.90
C LYS A 116 4.52 -8.01 10.20
N SER A 117 4.67 -7.23 11.28
CA SER A 117 3.96 -7.47 12.54
C SER A 117 2.44 -7.46 12.35
N ASN A 118 1.90 -6.57 11.49
CA ASN A 118 0.46 -6.58 11.18
C ASN A 118 0.03 -7.92 10.54
N GLU A 119 0.82 -8.49 9.61
CA GLU A 119 0.53 -9.79 9.01
C GLU A 119 0.49 -10.91 10.07
N LEU A 120 1.46 -10.93 11.00
CA LEU A 120 1.55 -11.92 12.06
C LEU A 120 0.41 -11.81 13.09
N ILE A 121 0.09 -10.59 13.52
CA ILE A 121 -1.01 -10.34 14.47
C ILE A 121 -2.35 -10.71 13.81
N ALA A 122 -2.58 -10.31 12.56
CA ALA A 122 -3.79 -10.67 11.81
C ALA A 122 -3.94 -12.20 11.68
N HIS A 123 -2.85 -12.93 11.40
CA HIS A 123 -2.87 -14.39 11.36
C HIS A 123 -3.29 -14.99 12.70
N ALA A 124 -2.74 -14.50 13.81
CA ALA A 124 -3.09 -14.98 15.16
C ALA A 124 -4.61 -14.77 15.44
N TYR A 125 -5.16 -13.59 15.06
CA TYR A 125 -6.60 -13.30 15.19
C TYR A 125 -7.45 -14.21 14.30
N SER A 126 -7.03 -14.44 13.07
CA SER A 126 -7.72 -15.37 12.17
C SER A 126 -7.72 -16.79 12.70
N HIS A 127 -6.60 -17.24 13.29
CA HIS A 127 -6.51 -18.57 13.88
C HIS A 127 -7.39 -18.71 15.11
N LEU A 128 -7.24 -17.81 16.09
CA LEU A 128 -7.92 -17.89 17.39
C LEU A 128 -9.41 -17.58 17.33
N HIS A 129 -9.79 -16.60 16.52
CA HIS A 129 -11.15 -16.04 16.51
C HIS A 129 -11.89 -16.28 15.20
N ARG A 130 -11.29 -16.98 14.26
CA ARG A 130 -11.84 -17.26 12.93
C ARG A 130 -12.26 -15.98 12.18
N LEU A 131 -11.64 -14.82 12.52
CA LEU A 131 -11.85 -13.57 11.82
C LEU A 131 -11.23 -13.64 10.42
N PRO A 132 -12.00 -13.53 9.33
CA PRO A 132 -11.44 -13.51 8.00
C PRO A 132 -10.60 -12.24 7.79
N THR A 133 -9.30 -12.42 7.47
CA THR A 133 -8.41 -11.28 7.20
C THR A 133 -7.58 -11.48 5.94
N THR A 134 -7.39 -10.40 5.18
CA THR A 134 -6.52 -10.40 4.00
C THR A 134 -5.56 -9.21 4.03
N GLY A 135 -4.27 -9.51 4.04
CA GLY A 135 -3.22 -8.50 3.89
C GLY A 135 -2.88 -8.27 2.41
N LEU A 136 -2.81 -7.01 2.00
CA LEU A 136 -2.36 -6.63 0.67
C LEU A 136 -0.99 -5.96 0.76
N ARG A 137 0.04 -6.58 0.17
CA ARG A 137 1.38 -6.01 0.04
C ARG A 137 1.40 -5.06 -1.16
N PHE A 138 1.14 -3.78 -0.89
CA PHE A 138 1.17 -2.75 -1.94
C PHE A 138 2.59 -2.51 -2.44
N PHE A 139 2.73 -2.46 -3.77
CA PHE A 139 3.91 -1.95 -4.44
C PHE A 139 3.80 -0.44 -4.65
N THR A 140 4.48 0.14 -5.63
CA THR A 140 4.50 1.61 -5.76
C THR A 140 3.22 2.11 -6.42
N VAL A 141 2.28 2.57 -5.61
CA VAL A 141 1.02 3.16 -6.10
C VAL A 141 1.23 4.61 -6.51
N TYR A 142 0.70 4.99 -7.67
CA TYR A 142 0.74 6.34 -8.18
C TYR A 142 -0.61 6.74 -8.82
N GLY A 143 -0.82 8.04 -9.02
CA GLY A 143 -2.02 8.57 -9.69
C GLY A 143 -2.59 9.82 -9.02
N PRO A 144 -3.74 10.32 -9.51
CA PRO A 144 -4.45 11.44 -8.94
C PRO A 144 -4.71 11.29 -7.44
N TRP A 145 -4.69 12.41 -6.72
CA TRP A 145 -4.87 12.42 -5.27
C TRP A 145 -3.79 11.66 -4.47
N GLY A 146 -2.68 11.29 -5.11
CA GLY A 146 -1.55 10.62 -4.49
C GLY A 146 -0.93 11.39 -3.32
N ARG A 147 0.01 10.77 -2.63
CA ARG A 147 0.77 11.40 -1.53
C ARG A 147 1.77 12.41 -2.10
N PRO A 148 1.80 13.65 -1.59
CA PRO A 148 2.68 14.70 -2.12
C PRO A 148 4.17 14.50 -1.81
N ASP A 149 4.52 13.53 -0.96
CA ASP A 149 5.89 13.15 -0.61
C ASP A 149 6.44 11.98 -1.46
N MET A 150 5.68 11.49 -2.45
CA MET A 150 6.12 10.46 -3.39
C MET A 150 6.85 11.06 -4.60
N ALA A 151 7.76 10.27 -5.19
CA ALA A 151 8.65 10.73 -6.25
C ALA A 151 7.92 11.40 -7.42
N LEU A 152 6.87 10.80 -7.96
CA LEU A 152 6.12 11.38 -9.08
C LEU A 152 5.61 12.79 -8.77
N PHE A 153 5.09 12.98 -7.55
CA PHE A 153 4.58 14.27 -7.11
C PHE A 153 5.69 15.31 -6.90
N LEU A 154 6.78 14.90 -6.23
CA LEU A 154 7.94 15.76 -5.97
C LEU A 154 8.59 16.19 -7.29
N PHE A 155 8.77 15.26 -8.22
CA PHE A 155 9.37 15.52 -9.53
C PHE A 155 8.49 16.47 -10.37
N THR A 156 7.18 16.22 -10.43
CA THR A 156 6.24 17.10 -11.14
C THR A 156 6.33 18.53 -10.65
N ARG A 157 6.32 18.72 -9.32
CA ARG A 157 6.41 20.06 -8.73
C ARG A 157 7.74 20.73 -9.06
N ALA A 158 8.87 20.02 -8.90
CA ALA A 158 10.18 20.57 -9.16
C ALA A 158 10.39 20.90 -10.65
N ILE A 159 9.98 20.01 -11.57
CA ILE A 159 10.07 20.25 -13.02
C ILE A 159 9.25 21.48 -13.42
N LEU A 160 8.01 21.62 -12.94
CA LEU A 160 7.17 22.78 -13.23
C LEU A 160 7.77 24.08 -12.66
N ALA A 161 8.44 24.03 -11.51
CA ALA A 161 9.15 25.16 -10.90
C ALA A 161 10.51 25.45 -11.55
N GLY A 162 11.01 24.57 -12.43
CA GLY A 162 12.36 24.67 -13.01
C GLY A 162 13.49 24.34 -12.03
N GLU A 163 13.15 23.70 -10.92
CA GLU A 163 14.06 23.23 -9.88
C GLU A 163 14.63 21.84 -10.21
N PRO A 164 15.82 21.48 -9.69
CA PRO A 164 16.38 20.15 -9.89
C PRO A 164 15.61 19.07 -9.14
N ILE A 165 15.58 17.85 -9.71
CA ILE A 165 15.06 16.65 -9.05
C ILE A 165 16.22 15.78 -8.56
N ASP A 166 16.10 15.21 -7.36
CA ASP A 166 17.09 14.28 -6.80
C ASP A 166 16.85 12.86 -7.32
N VAL A 167 17.83 12.35 -8.08
CA VAL A 167 17.81 11.02 -8.71
C VAL A 167 18.75 10.10 -7.95
N TYR A 168 18.21 9.36 -6.97
CA TYR A 168 18.97 8.49 -6.09
C TYR A 168 19.48 7.23 -6.80
N ASN A 169 20.53 6.64 -6.22
CA ASN A 169 21.27 5.51 -6.78
C ASN A 169 21.75 5.77 -8.23
N ASN A 170 22.11 7.02 -8.53
CA ASN A 170 22.50 7.45 -9.88
C ASN A 170 21.49 7.04 -10.98
N GLY A 171 20.21 6.94 -10.63
CA GLY A 171 19.12 6.51 -11.52
C GLY A 171 19.00 5.00 -11.72
N GLN A 172 19.88 4.21 -11.13
CA GLN A 172 19.88 2.74 -11.26
C GLN A 172 18.88 2.10 -10.30
N MET A 173 17.61 2.44 -10.49
CA MET A 173 16.49 1.92 -9.71
C MET A 173 15.35 1.48 -10.61
N GLN A 174 14.65 0.44 -10.19
CA GLN A 174 13.42 -0.03 -10.85
C GLN A 174 12.29 -0.13 -9.83
N ARG A 175 11.08 0.21 -10.27
CA ARG A 175 9.87 0.08 -9.45
C ARG A 175 8.75 -0.50 -10.28
N ASP A 176 7.96 -1.33 -9.62
CA ASP A 176 6.66 -1.77 -10.09
C ASP A 176 5.64 -0.66 -9.76
N PHE A 177 5.32 0.16 -10.76
CA PHE A 177 4.37 1.27 -10.63
C PHE A 177 2.97 0.80 -10.97
N THR A 178 2.02 0.98 -10.05
CA THR A 178 0.64 0.57 -10.25
C THR A 178 -0.30 1.76 -10.13
N TYR A 179 -1.16 1.93 -11.14
CA TYR A 179 -2.10 3.04 -11.18
C TYR A 179 -3.17 2.90 -10.08
N VAL A 180 -3.57 4.02 -9.50
CA VAL A 180 -4.44 4.05 -8.31
C VAL A 180 -5.81 3.39 -8.53
N ASP A 181 -6.40 3.51 -9.72
CA ASP A 181 -7.71 2.91 -10.01
C ASP A 181 -7.62 1.38 -10.07
N ASP A 182 -6.53 0.84 -10.64
CA ASP A 182 -6.25 -0.60 -10.61
C ASP A 182 -6.09 -1.11 -9.17
N ILE A 183 -5.42 -0.33 -8.33
CA ILE A 183 -5.28 -0.66 -6.90
C ILE A 183 -6.64 -0.65 -6.20
N VAL A 184 -7.47 0.35 -6.45
CA VAL A 184 -8.81 0.47 -5.82
C VAL A 184 -9.70 -0.69 -6.25
N GLU A 185 -9.68 -1.07 -7.52
CA GLU A 185 -10.43 -2.23 -8.03
C GLU A 185 -9.96 -3.53 -7.35
N GLY A 186 -8.64 -3.75 -7.27
CA GLY A 186 -8.08 -4.91 -6.59
C GLY A 186 -8.47 -4.98 -5.10
N VAL A 187 -8.43 -3.84 -4.39
CA VAL A 187 -8.86 -3.74 -2.99
C VAL A 187 -10.37 -4.05 -2.86
N ALA A 188 -11.20 -3.49 -3.73
CA ALA A 188 -12.65 -3.67 -3.70
C ALA A 188 -13.05 -5.13 -3.93
N ARG A 189 -12.44 -5.78 -4.93
CA ARG A 189 -12.67 -7.21 -5.21
C ARG A 189 -12.19 -8.09 -4.06
N THR A 190 -11.01 -7.80 -3.50
CA THR A 190 -10.49 -8.53 -2.33
C THR A 190 -11.43 -8.37 -1.14
N LEU A 191 -11.94 -7.16 -0.88
CA LEU A 191 -12.86 -6.90 0.24
C LEU A 191 -14.16 -7.71 0.10
N ALA A 192 -14.64 -7.89 -1.12
CA ALA A 192 -15.84 -8.67 -1.43
C ALA A 192 -15.62 -10.19 -1.31
N LEU A 193 -14.38 -10.67 -1.21
CA LEU A 193 -14.01 -12.09 -1.11
C LEU A 193 -13.38 -12.39 0.26
N PRO A 194 -14.17 -12.72 1.31
CA PRO A 194 -13.63 -13.08 2.61
C PRO A 194 -12.63 -14.24 2.53
N ALA A 195 -11.50 -14.09 3.23
CA ALA A 195 -10.50 -15.14 3.29
C ALA A 195 -11.10 -16.43 3.85
N ALA A 196 -10.80 -17.55 3.21
CA ALA A 196 -11.16 -18.89 3.66
C ALA A 196 -9.91 -19.68 4.07
N PRO A 197 -10.05 -20.70 4.95
CA PRO A 197 -8.98 -21.66 5.21
C PRO A 197 -8.46 -22.27 3.91
N ASP A 198 -7.16 -22.50 3.84
CA ASP A 198 -6.54 -23.25 2.75
C ASP A 198 -6.56 -24.73 3.11
N PRO A 199 -7.31 -25.57 2.38
CA PRO A 199 -7.43 -26.98 2.70
C PRO A 199 -6.12 -27.75 2.43
N ASP A 200 -5.26 -27.22 1.57
CA ASP A 200 -4.00 -27.85 1.17
C ASP A 200 -2.81 -27.37 2.03
N TRP A 201 -3.04 -26.43 2.95
CA TRP A 201 -1.99 -25.89 3.82
C TRP A 201 -1.51 -26.95 4.82
N SER A 202 -0.20 -27.14 4.89
CA SER A 202 0.44 -28.07 5.83
C SER A 202 1.47 -27.37 6.70
N GLY A 203 1.49 -27.70 7.99
CA GLY A 203 2.53 -27.24 8.92
C GLY A 203 3.91 -27.88 8.69
N GLU A 204 4.01 -28.95 7.89
CA GLU A 204 5.29 -29.55 7.50
C GLU A 204 5.99 -28.74 6.40
N ALA A 205 5.20 -28.05 5.53
CA ALA A 205 5.69 -27.17 4.49
C ALA A 205 4.81 -25.91 4.41
N PRO A 206 4.87 -25.02 5.42
CA PRO A 206 3.94 -23.92 5.55
C PRO A 206 4.15 -22.88 4.44
N ASP A 207 3.09 -22.60 3.66
CA ASP A 207 3.08 -21.47 2.72
C ASP A 207 2.92 -20.16 3.53
N PRO A 208 3.87 -19.20 3.43
CA PRO A 208 3.80 -17.93 4.13
C PRO A 208 2.66 -17.00 3.68
N GLY A 209 2.01 -17.26 2.56
CA GLY A 209 0.92 -16.44 2.00
C GLY A 209 -0.48 -16.95 2.33
N SER A 210 -0.60 -18.17 2.90
CA SER A 210 -1.88 -18.83 3.22
C SER A 210 -1.85 -19.49 4.59
N SER A 211 -2.97 -20.07 5.02
CA SER A 211 -3.08 -20.76 6.31
C SER A 211 -4.29 -21.70 6.35
N SER A 212 -4.27 -22.66 7.28
CA SER A 212 -5.46 -23.40 7.72
C SER A 212 -6.48 -22.53 8.47
N ALA A 213 -6.12 -21.28 8.81
CA ALA A 213 -7.03 -20.23 9.29
C ALA A 213 -7.59 -19.42 8.11
N PRO A 214 -8.70 -18.66 8.28
CA PRO A 214 -9.22 -17.77 7.25
C PRO A 214 -8.35 -16.51 7.10
N TRP A 215 -7.12 -16.70 6.64
CA TRP A 215 -6.09 -15.68 6.47
C TRP A 215 -5.40 -15.81 5.12
N ARG A 216 -5.17 -14.70 4.46
CA ARG A 216 -4.43 -14.63 3.19
C ARG A 216 -3.55 -13.40 3.14
N VAL A 217 -2.46 -13.50 2.39
CA VAL A 217 -1.66 -12.35 1.96
C VAL A 217 -1.52 -12.38 0.44
N TYR A 218 -1.71 -11.24 -0.21
CA TYR A 218 -1.50 -11.08 -1.64
C TYR A 218 -0.56 -9.91 -1.93
N ASN A 219 0.24 -10.03 -2.99
CA ASN A 219 0.85 -8.87 -3.61
C ASN A 219 -0.17 -8.15 -4.46
N ILE A 220 -0.12 -6.82 -4.47
CA ILE A 220 -0.87 -6.00 -5.41
C ILE A 220 0.09 -4.99 -6.07
N GLY A 221 0.32 -5.18 -7.35
CA GLY A 221 1.29 -4.49 -8.19
C GLY A 221 0.94 -4.66 -9.67
N ASN A 222 1.67 -4.00 -10.56
CA ASN A 222 1.45 -4.10 -12.01
C ASN A 222 2.18 -5.30 -12.65
N ASN A 223 3.09 -5.93 -11.90
CA ASN A 223 3.94 -7.02 -12.40
C ASN A 223 4.82 -6.61 -13.61
N GLU A 224 5.16 -5.32 -13.68
CA GLU A 224 5.98 -4.74 -14.73
C GLU A 224 6.96 -3.71 -14.13
N PRO A 225 8.24 -4.09 -13.93
CA PRO A 225 9.23 -3.18 -13.37
C PRO A 225 9.67 -2.16 -14.41
N VAL A 226 9.61 -0.88 -14.07
CA VAL A 226 10.04 0.23 -14.93
C VAL A 226 11.25 0.92 -14.31
N ALA A 227 12.27 1.25 -15.15
CA ALA A 227 13.43 2.00 -14.70
C ALA A 227 13.04 3.43 -14.30
N LEU A 228 13.67 3.94 -13.25
CA LEU A 228 13.41 5.30 -12.75
C LEU A 228 13.61 6.38 -13.81
N LEU A 229 14.66 6.23 -14.64
CA LEU A 229 14.94 7.19 -15.71
C LEU A 229 13.89 7.15 -16.82
N ASP A 230 13.32 5.99 -17.13
CA ASP A 230 12.23 5.88 -18.12
C ASP A 230 10.95 6.54 -17.59
N MET A 231 10.64 6.34 -16.30
CA MET A 231 9.50 7.03 -15.65
C MET A 231 9.71 8.55 -15.67
N ILE A 232 10.92 9.04 -15.41
CA ILE A 232 11.25 10.48 -15.50
C ILE A 232 11.07 10.98 -16.95
N ALA A 233 11.54 10.25 -17.95
CA ALA A 233 11.36 10.62 -19.35
C ALA A 233 9.88 10.67 -19.77
N MET A 234 9.04 9.73 -19.30
CA MET A 234 7.59 9.78 -19.52
C MET A 234 6.97 11.03 -18.87
N LEU A 235 7.42 11.37 -17.65
CA LEU A 235 6.94 12.56 -16.95
C LEU A 235 7.37 13.86 -17.65
N GLU A 236 8.61 13.95 -18.16
CA GLU A 236 9.11 15.07 -18.94
C GLU A 236 8.25 15.29 -20.19
N ARG A 237 7.93 14.22 -20.92
CA ARG A 237 7.03 14.28 -22.09
C ARG A 237 5.64 14.80 -21.73
N ALA A 238 5.05 14.25 -20.66
CA ALA A 238 3.71 14.65 -20.22
C ALA A 238 3.66 16.10 -19.74
N LEU A 239 4.74 16.60 -19.13
CA LEU A 239 4.85 17.99 -18.68
C LEU A 239 5.25 18.97 -19.81
N GLY A 240 5.87 18.47 -20.90
CA GLY A 240 6.45 19.29 -21.96
C GLY A 240 7.70 20.06 -21.49
N ARG A 241 8.40 19.56 -20.48
CA ARG A 241 9.60 20.18 -19.87
C ARG A 241 10.61 19.14 -19.46
N GLU A 242 11.90 19.41 -19.70
CA GLU A 242 13.01 18.58 -19.25
C GLU A 242 13.32 18.83 -17.76
N ALA A 243 13.68 17.77 -17.05
CA ALA A 243 14.10 17.81 -15.66
C ALA A 243 15.60 18.13 -15.53
N LYS A 244 15.96 19.02 -14.64
CA LYS A 244 17.32 19.16 -14.17
C LYS A 244 17.60 18.04 -13.18
N LYS A 245 18.45 17.08 -13.50
CA LYS A 245 18.69 15.88 -12.70
C LYS A 245 19.94 16.05 -11.82
N ASN A 246 19.75 15.91 -10.50
CA ASN A 246 20.84 15.84 -9.51
C ASN A 246 21.01 14.37 -9.12
N PHE A 247 22.09 13.73 -9.61
CA PHE A 247 22.36 12.32 -9.33
C PHE A 247 23.04 12.16 -7.97
N LEU A 248 22.46 11.31 -7.12
CA LEU A 248 22.85 11.07 -5.75
C LEU A 248 23.07 9.58 -5.48
N PRO A 249 23.90 9.21 -4.49
CA PRO A 249 24.03 7.83 -4.05
C PRO A 249 22.71 7.28 -3.48
N MET A 250 22.63 5.94 -3.38
CA MET A 250 21.46 5.27 -2.80
C MET A 250 21.25 5.67 -1.32
N GLN A 251 20.02 5.86 -0.92
CA GLN A 251 19.68 6.20 0.46
C GLN A 251 19.55 4.95 1.35
N PRO A 252 19.87 5.07 2.66
CA PRO A 252 19.66 3.98 3.61
C PRO A 252 18.20 3.51 3.66
N GLY A 253 18.03 2.18 3.64
CA GLY A 253 16.70 1.56 3.68
C GLY A 253 16.00 1.45 2.32
N ASP A 254 16.54 2.03 1.26
CA ASP A 254 16.04 1.82 -0.10
C ASP A 254 16.58 0.51 -0.69
N VAL A 255 15.82 -0.07 -1.62
CA VAL A 255 16.22 -1.26 -2.41
C VAL A 255 16.32 -0.89 -3.89
N PRO A 256 17.27 -1.51 -4.66
CA PRO A 256 17.47 -1.15 -6.07
C PRO A 256 16.24 -1.43 -6.93
N SER A 257 15.56 -2.54 -6.71
CA SER A 257 14.43 -2.97 -7.53
C SER A 257 13.31 -3.54 -6.66
N THR A 258 12.05 -3.32 -7.10
CA THR A 258 10.87 -4.00 -6.56
C THR A 258 10.00 -4.48 -7.72
N PHE A 259 9.61 -5.75 -7.66
CA PHE A 259 8.85 -6.41 -8.72
C PHE A 259 7.92 -7.47 -8.12
N ALA A 260 6.61 -7.34 -8.37
CA ALA A 260 5.58 -8.20 -7.80
C ALA A 260 5.29 -9.43 -8.65
N ASN A 261 5.21 -10.62 -8.05
CA ASN A 261 4.36 -11.69 -8.59
C ASN A 261 2.94 -11.50 -8.04
N ILE A 262 1.97 -11.35 -8.91
CA ILE A 262 0.56 -11.09 -8.57
C ILE A 262 -0.38 -12.26 -8.90
N ASP A 263 0.13 -13.39 -9.35
CA ASP A 263 -0.66 -14.54 -9.83
C ASP A 263 -1.64 -15.04 -8.76
N ALA A 264 -1.26 -14.98 -7.48
CA ALA A 264 -2.13 -15.39 -6.38
C ALA A 264 -3.36 -14.48 -6.25
N LEU A 265 -3.19 -13.17 -6.38
CA LEU A 265 -4.31 -12.21 -6.37
C LEU A 265 -5.17 -12.40 -7.61
N GLU A 266 -4.56 -12.48 -8.79
CA GLU A 266 -5.28 -12.65 -10.06
C GLU A 266 -6.17 -13.89 -10.04
N ARG A 267 -5.65 -15.03 -9.59
CA ARG A 267 -6.45 -16.26 -9.44
C ARG A 267 -7.58 -16.12 -8.43
N ALA A 268 -7.35 -15.38 -7.35
CA ALA A 268 -8.34 -15.24 -6.28
C ALA A 268 -9.52 -14.34 -6.67
N VAL A 269 -9.24 -13.18 -7.30
CA VAL A 269 -10.25 -12.14 -7.53
C VAL A 269 -10.59 -11.91 -9.01
N GLY A 270 -9.96 -12.66 -9.94
CA GLY A 270 -10.21 -12.53 -11.38
C GLY A 270 -9.85 -11.15 -11.93
N PHE A 271 -8.81 -10.51 -11.38
CA PHE A 271 -8.41 -9.17 -11.76
C PHE A 271 -6.89 -9.02 -11.76
N ARG A 272 -6.38 -8.34 -12.77
CA ARG A 272 -4.98 -7.95 -12.94
C ARG A 272 -4.89 -6.47 -13.26
N PRO A 273 -4.08 -5.69 -12.55
CA PRO A 273 -3.71 -4.34 -12.94
C PRO A 273 -3.19 -4.29 -14.39
N SER A 274 -3.59 -3.30 -15.16
CA SER A 274 -3.27 -3.23 -16.58
C SER A 274 -3.10 -1.83 -17.14
N THR A 275 -3.24 -0.78 -16.33
CA THR A 275 -3.07 0.60 -16.79
C THR A 275 -1.59 0.85 -17.13
N PRO A 276 -1.25 1.16 -18.42
CA PRO A 276 0.12 1.49 -18.80
C PRO A 276 0.66 2.69 -18.03
N LEU A 277 1.95 2.65 -17.65
CA LEU A 277 2.55 3.73 -16.85
C LEU A 277 2.43 5.10 -17.51
N GLU A 278 2.67 5.17 -18.83
CA GLU A 278 2.59 6.43 -19.59
C GLU A 278 1.19 7.04 -19.56
N GLU A 279 0.15 6.22 -19.72
CA GLU A 279 -1.25 6.64 -19.61
C GLU A 279 -1.58 7.15 -18.20
N GLY A 280 -1.19 6.40 -17.17
CA GLY A 280 -1.42 6.82 -15.78
C GLY A 280 -0.67 8.10 -15.39
N ILE A 281 0.55 8.32 -15.93
CA ILE A 281 1.30 9.58 -15.77
C ILE A 281 0.55 10.72 -16.43
N GLY A 282 0.04 10.55 -17.66
CA GLY A 282 -0.77 11.55 -18.33
C GLY A 282 -1.97 11.98 -17.50
N ARG A 283 -2.78 11.03 -17.03
CA ARG A 283 -3.93 11.28 -16.15
C ARG A 283 -3.55 11.98 -14.84
N PHE A 284 -2.39 11.64 -14.27
CA PHE A 284 -1.87 12.30 -13.07
C PHE A 284 -1.47 13.75 -13.35
N VAL A 285 -0.80 14.03 -14.47
CA VAL A 285 -0.37 15.38 -14.86
C VAL A 285 -1.57 16.27 -15.13
N ASP A 286 -2.58 15.77 -15.85
CA ASP A 286 -3.82 16.51 -16.12
C ASP A 286 -4.53 16.89 -14.83
N TRP A 287 -4.70 15.91 -13.91
CA TRP A 287 -5.24 16.17 -12.57
C TRP A 287 -4.41 17.17 -11.78
N HIS A 288 -3.07 17.07 -11.83
CA HIS A 288 -2.17 17.96 -11.09
C HIS A 288 -2.31 19.40 -11.59
N ARG A 289 -2.32 19.59 -12.90
CA ARG A 289 -2.52 20.92 -13.53
C ARG A 289 -3.86 21.52 -13.16
N ASP A 290 -4.92 20.74 -13.25
CA ASP A 290 -6.27 21.22 -12.90
C ASP A 290 -6.40 21.56 -11.42
N PHE A 291 -5.88 20.70 -10.54
CA PHE A 291 -6.01 20.88 -9.10
C PHE A 291 -5.18 22.06 -8.56
N TYR A 292 -3.94 22.23 -9.06
CA TYR A 292 -3.03 23.29 -8.64
C TYR A 292 -3.11 24.55 -9.51
N LYS A 293 -3.86 24.53 -10.60
CA LYS A 293 -4.00 25.64 -11.57
C LYS A 293 -2.65 26.08 -12.16
N VAL A 294 -1.80 25.12 -12.59
CA VAL A 294 -0.47 25.32 -13.15
C VAL A 294 -0.31 24.69 -14.51
#